data_56940d47b9fcd5d7319868bacdaa8980
#
_entry.id   56940d47b9fcd5d7319868bacdaa8980
#
_cell.length_a   1.000
_cell.length_b   1.000
_cell.length_c   1.000
_cell.angle_alpha   90.00
_cell.angle_beta   90.00
_cell.angle_gamma   90.00
#
_symmetry.space_group_name_H-M   'P 1'
#
loop_
_entity.id
_entity.type
_entity.pdbx_description
1 polymer ?
#
loop_
_entity_poly.entity_id
_entity_poly.type
_entity_poly.pdbx_seq_one_letter_code
_entity_poly.pdbx_strand_id
1 'polypeptide(L)'
;CYGGGEFLMTSVDSIFTYDFELVNNDLKFYFKTQDQTSDSYLLRVLPTPSIDGYRVVAIPPAYIGKEPEILTNTDLQVLYGSVLQFELTYSNLDSLFFEDKEQSISIPLKSVSKTDFSRQIKASGEYILSGSNAYFSHRQLLNFNIICISDLYPGIQITEIQDSLKNSLHYFYGVITDDYGFSDLCFNYSLGTDSTVVVPVSFMKNLNTQEFYFSFDFAEFAGTDKTEINYYFEVFDN
;
A
#
# COMPACT_ATOMS: atom_id res chain seq x y z
N CYS A 1 -42.83 11.85 -10.37
CA CYS A 1 -43.91 12.82 -10.03
C CYS A 1 -44.46 12.56 -8.65
N TYR A 2 -44.19 13.48 -7.76
CA TYR A 2 -44.84 13.48 -6.45
C TYR A 2 -46.20 14.17 -6.59
N GLY A 3 -47.30 13.42 -6.29
CA GLY A 3 -48.68 13.91 -6.33
C GLY A 3 -49.29 13.84 -7.74
N GLY A 4 -50.31 13.07 -7.91
CA GLY A 4 -50.99 12.68 -9.16
C GLY A 4 -51.26 13.83 -10.15
N GLY A 5 -50.20 14.22 -10.86
CA GLY A 5 -50.30 15.20 -11.92
C GLY A 5 -50.47 14.53 -13.28
N GLU A 6 -51.27 15.15 -14.13
CA GLU A 6 -51.35 14.78 -15.54
C GLU A 6 -50.30 15.60 -16.35
N PHE A 7 -49.54 14.91 -17.19
CA PHE A 7 -48.49 15.50 -18.01
C PHE A 7 -48.77 15.21 -19.49
N LEU A 8 -48.62 16.22 -20.32
CA LEU A 8 -48.77 16.05 -21.75
C LEU A 8 -47.51 15.38 -22.33
N MET A 9 -47.75 14.39 -23.21
CA MET A 9 -46.71 13.77 -23.99
C MET A 9 -46.42 14.58 -25.25
N THR A 10 -45.18 14.66 -25.68
CA THR A 10 -44.81 15.18 -27.01
C THR A 10 -45.06 14.10 -28.06
N SER A 11 -45.49 14.48 -29.26
CA SER A 11 -45.72 13.52 -30.33
C SER A 11 -44.94 13.89 -31.60
N VAL A 12 -44.29 12.91 -32.20
CA VAL A 12 -43.64 12.98 -33.51
C VAL A 12 -44.00 11.72 -34.27
N ASP A 13 -44.56 11.84 -35.47
CA ASP A 13 -44.89 10.72 -36.37
C ASP A 13 -45.70 9.59 -35.67
N SER A 14 -46.71 9.96 -34.91
CA SER A 14 -47.57 9.03 -34.13
C SER A 14 -46.88 8.31 -32.96
N ILE A 15 -45.65 8.69 -32.61
CA ILE A 15 -44.96 8.23 -31.40
C ILE A 15 -45.15 9.29 -30.29
N PHE A 16 -45.60 8.85 -29.13
CA PHE A 16 -45.80 9.71 -27.95
C PHE A 16 -44.64 9.46 -26.97
N THR A 17 -43.96 10.52 -26.57
CA THR A 17 -42.83 10.46 -25.64
C THR A 17 -43.04 11.35 -24.42
N TYR A 18 -42.57 10.88 -23.29
CA TYR A 18 -42.48 11.66 -22.03
C TYR A 18 -41.17 11.28 -21.31
N ASP A 19 -40.35 12.25 -21.00
CA ASP A 19 -39.08 12.05 -20.31
C ASP A 19 -39.30 12.29 -18.80
N PHE A 20 -39.02 11.26 -18.00
CA PHE A 20 -39.01 11.37 -16.55
C PHE A 20 -37.66 11.89 -16.09
N GLU A 21 -37.65 13.11 -15.57
CA GLU A 21 -36.43 13.70 -14.98
C GLU A 21 -36.29 13.23 -13.52
N LEU A 22 -35.05 12.84 -13.11
CA LEU A 22 -34.64 12.54 -11.74
C LEU A 22 -35.61 11.59 -10.98
N VAL A 23 -35.79 10.38 -11.49
CA VAL A 23 -36.59 9.36 -10.83
C VAL A 23 -35.81 8.76 -9.64
N ASN A 24 -36.03 9.26 -8.42
CA ASN A 24 -35.37 8.86 -7.20
C ASN A 24 -36.16 7.88 -6.32
N ASN A 25 -37.45 7.62 -6.67
CA ASN A 25 -38.33 6.70 -5.97
C ASN A 25 -39.16 5.92 -6.99
N ASP A 26 -39.72 4.79 -6.55
CA ASP A 26 -40.66 4.04 -7.37
C ASP A 26 -41.78 4.93 -7.89
N LEU A 27 -42.02 4.82 -9.19
CA LEU A 27 -42.98 5.63 -9.90
C LEU A 27 -44.07 4.75 -10.54
N LYS A 28 -45.33 4.96 -10.16
CA LYS A 28 -46.49 4.36 -10.81
C LYS A 28 -47.11 5.36 -11.77
N PHE A 29 -47.28 4.96 -13.04
CA PHE A 29 -47.87 5.80 -14.06
C PHE A 29 -48.84 5.01 -14.96
N TYR A 30 -49.67 5.69 -15.68
CA TYR A 30 -50.54 5.17 -16.71
C TYR A 30 -50.72 6.19 -17.82
N PHE A 31 -51.14 5.74 -18.97
CA PHE A 31 -51.45 6.61 -20.14
C PHE A 31 -52.95 6.86 -20.13
N LYS A 32 -53.35 8.10 -20.49
CA LYS A 32 -54.71 8.52 -20.58
C LYS A 32 -54.95 9.32 -21.86
N THR A 33 -56.04 9.01 -22.56
CA THR A 33 -56.61 9.83 -23.61
C THR A 33 -57.97 10.42 -23.15
N GLN A 34 -58.66 11.12 -24.00
CA GLN A 34 -59.99 11.65 -23.65
C GLN A 34 -60.96 10.56 -23.22
N ASP A 35 -60.91 9.38 -23.88
CA ASP A 35 -61.89 8.31 -23.71
C ASP A 35 -61.37 7.02 -23.11
N GLN A 36 -60.03 6.89 -22.98
CA GLN A 36 -59.42 5.62 -22.56
C GLN A 36 -58.28 5.84 -21.55
N THR A 37 -58.08 4.87 -20.68
CA THR A 37 -56.98 4.81 -19.74
C THR A 37 -56.31 3.43 -19.82
N SER A 38 -54.97 3.40 -19.89
CA SER A 38 -54.22 2.16 -19.90
C SER A 38 -54.18 1.51 -18.51
N ASP A 39 -53.67 0.29 -18.46
CA ASP A 39 -53.19 -0.30 -17.22
C ASP A 39 -52.07 0.54 -16.61
N SER A 40 -51.88 0.37 -15.29
CA SER A 40 -50.79 1.04 -14.56
C SER A 40 -49.46 0.31 -14.75
N TYR A 41 -48.41 1.07 -14.99
CA TYR A 41 -47.03 0.63 -15.06
C TYR A 41 -46.31 1.05 -13.78
N LEU A 42 -45.35 0.23 -13.35
CA LEU A 42 -44.47 0.51 -12.21
C LEU A 42 -43.01 0.58 -12.66
N LEU A 43 -42.40 1.75 -12.53
CA LEU A 43 -40.95 1.94 -12.66
C LEU A 43 -40.37 1.80 -11.25
N ARG A 44 -39.51 0.81 -11.05
CA ARG A 44 -38.81 0.60 -9.79
C ARG A 44 -37.43 1.24 -9.82
N VAL A 45 -37.08 1.97 -8.75
CA VAL A 45 -35.77 2.52 -8.52
C VAL A 45 -34.98 1.55 -7.64
N LEU A 46 -33.95 0.95 -8.19
CA LEU A 46 -33.10 0.03 -7.45
C LEU A 46 -32.04 0.79 -6.64
N PRO A 47 -31.91 0.52 -5.32
CA PRO A 47 -30.90 1.17 -4.50
C PRO A 47 -29.50 0.73 -4.94
N THR A 48 -28.74 1.65 -5.50
CA THR A 48 -27.40 1.38 -6.02
C THR A 48 -26.38 1.43 -4.89
N PRO A 49 -25.51 0.41 -4.72
CA PRO A 49 -24.38 0.46 -3.80
C PRO A 49 -23.46 1.62 -4.10
N SER A 50 -23.04 2.36 -3.08
CA SER A 50 -22.11 3.48 -3.21
C SER A 50 -21.18 3.63 -2.00
N ILE A 51 -19.99 4.17 -2.23
CA ILE A 51 -19.13 4.76 -1.20
C ILE A 51 -19.39 6.26 -1.24
N ASP A 52 -19.91 6.80 -0.14
CA ASP A 52 -20.29 8.20 -0.04
C ASP A 52 -19.12 9.08 0.44
N GLY A 53 -18.13 8.47 1.07
CA GLY A 53 -16.89 9.11 1.48
C GLY A 53 -15.87 8.10 1.97
N TYR A 54 -14.60 8.47 1.84
CA TYR A 54 -13.49 7.66 2.34
C TYR A 54 -12.37 8.53 2.91
N ARG A 55 -11.60 7.93 3.81
CA ARG A 55 -10.35 8.44 4.34
C ARG A 55 -9.35 7.29 4.38
N VAL A 56 -8.15 7.53 3.90
CA VAL A 56 -7.05 6.55 3.94
C VAL A 56 -5.89 7.14 4.73
N VAL A 57 -5.37 6.38 5.70
CA VAL A 57 -4.17 6.73 6.45
C VAL A 57 -3.10 5.70 6.14
N ALA A 58 -1.97 6.14 5.62
CA ALA A 58 -0.79 5.31 5.42
C ALA A 58 0.09 5.34 6.67
N ILE A 59 0.33 4.18 7.25
CA ILE A 59 1.22 3.98 8.39
C ILE A 59 2.45 3.24 7.88
N PRO A 60 3.62 3.92 7.76
CA PRO A 60 4.85 3.27 7.33
C PRO A 60 5.35 2.26 8.38
N PRO A 61 6.23 1.31 8.00
CA PRO A 61 6.91 0.44 8.96
C PRO A 61 7.66 1.23 10.03
N ALA A 62 7.67 0.71 11.25
CA ALA A 62 8.20 1.43 12.42
C ALA A 62 9.70 1.77 12.32
N TYR A 63 10.50 0.92 11.64
CA TYR A 63 11.94 1.13 11.47
C TYR A 63 12.26 2.38 10.62
N ILE A 64 11.34 2.78 9.74
CA ILE A 64 11.50 3.96 8.87
C ILE A 64 11.44 5.28 9.65
N GLY A 65 10.79 5.30 10.82
CA GLY A 65 10.68 6.48 11.68
C GLY A 65 9.84 7.63 11.11
N LYS A 66 9.00 7.37 10.10
CA LYS A 66 8.08 8.37 9.53
C LYS A 66 6.72 8.32 10.21
N GLU A 67 6.11 9.49 10.36
CA GLU A 67 4.76 9.61 10.90
C GLU A 67 3.70 9.16 9.89
N PRO A 68 2.53 8.70 10.38
CA PRO A 68 1.39 8.36 9.53
C PRO A 68 0.92 9.55 8.68
N GLU A 69 0.55 9.30 7.43
CA GLU A 69 0.10 10.29 6.47
C GLU A 69 -1.33 10.04 6.02
N ILE A 70 -2.12 11.13 5.89
CA ILE A 70 -3.48 11.06 5.33
C ILE A 70 -3.40 11.23 3.82
N LEU A 71 -3.88 10.22 3.10
CA LEU A 71 -3.94 10.20 1.64
C LEU A 71 -5.35 10.60 1.18
N THR A 72 -5.43 11.55 0.25
CA THR A 72 -6.72 12.18 -0.17
C THR A 72 -7.14 11.80 -1.59
N ASN A 73 -6.28 11.12 -2.34
CA ASN A 73 -6.52 10.68 -3.71
C ASN A 73 -6.56 9.14 -3.79
N THR A 74 -6.84 8.62 -4.96
CA THR A 74 -6.84 7.17 -5.24
C THR A 74 -5.54 6.66 -5.87
N ASP A 75 -4.67 7.56 -6.33
CA ASP A 75 -3.31 7.23 -6.74
C ASP A 75 -2.40 7.38 -5.52
N LEU A 76 -2.04 6.26 -4.91
CA LEU A 76 -1.32 6.19 -3.65
C LEU A 76 0.12 5.76 -3.89
N GLN A 77 1.05 6.42 -3.20
CA GLN A 77 2.45 6.02 -3.18
C GLN A 77 2.84 5.71 -1.74
N VAL A 78 3.22 4.47 -1.46
CA VAL A 78 3.51 4.00 -0.10
C VAL A 78 4.76 3.12 -0.08
N LEU A 79 5.40 3.05 1.07
CA LEU A 79 6.57 2.21 1.28
C LEU A 79 6.15 0.74 1.44
N TYR A 80 7.00 -0.18 1.02
CA TYR A 80 6.79 -1.61 1.21
C TYR A 80 6.52 -1.92 2.68
N GLY A 81 5.49 -2.74 2.94
CA GLY A 81 5.11 -3.10 4.30
C GLY A 81 4.23 -2.08 5.03
N SER A 82 3.98 -0.88 4.45
CA SER A 82 3.05 0.09 5.04
C SER A 82 1.66 -0.50 5.23
N VAL A 83 0.99 -0.08 6.30
CA VAL A 83 -0.41 -0.43 6.55
C VAL A 83 -1.30 0.73 6.14
N LEU A 84 -2.20 0.50 5.20
CA LEU A 84 -3.27 1.43 4.87
C LEU A 84 -4.47 1.16 5.77
N GLN A 85 -4.92 2.19 6.48
CA GLN A 85 -6.17 2.18 7.25
C GLN A 85 -7.23 2.93 6.45
N PHE A 86 -8.33 2.24 6.15
CA PHE A 86 -9.46 2.77 5.42
C PHE A 86 -10.61 3.04 6.38
N GLU A 87 -11.16 4.24 6.33
CA GLU A 87 -12.43 4.61 6.96
C GLU A 87 -13.41 4.96 5.85
N LEU A 88 -14.54 4.26 5.80
CA LEU A 88 -15.52 4.38 4.71
C LEU A 88 -16.89 4.77 5.25
N THR A 89 -17.57 5.65 4.52
CA THR A 89 -19.01 5.87 4.62
C THR A 89 -19.67 5.36 3.36
N TYR A 90 -20.80 4.67 3.48
CA TYR A 90 -21.45 3.99 2.36
C TYR A 90 -22.97 3.98 2.47
N SER A 91 -23.62 3.72 1.33
CA SER A 91 -25.06 3.53 1.22
C SER A 91 -25.40 2.29 0.40
N ASN A 92 -26.52 1.64 0.74
CA ASN A 92 -27.10 0.53 0.01
C ASN A 92 -26.17 -0.68 -0.17
N LEU A 93 -25.34 -0.99 0.84
CA LEU A 93 -24.42 -2.12 0.84
C LEU A 93 -24.86 -3.19 1.84
N ASP A 94 -24.91 -4.47 1.39
CA ASP A 94 -25.07 -5.66 2.22
C ASP A 94 -23.73 -6.37 2.43
N SER A 95 -22.79 -6.23 1.48
CA SER A 95 -21.43 -6.75 1.58
C SER A 95 -20.43 -5.86 0.86
N LEU A 96 -19.20 -5.86 1.35
CA LEU A 96 -18.06 -5.10 0.82
C LEU A 96 -16.84 -6.01 0.68
N PHE A 97 -16.10 -5.84 -0.42
CA PHE A 97 -14.90 -6.60 -0.72
C PHE A 97 -13.78 -5.66 -1.08
N PHE A 98 -12.56 -6.02 -0.65
CA PHE A 98 -11.32 -5.37 -1.08
C PHE A 98 -10.51 -6.40 -1.87
N GLU A 99 -10.19 -6.07 -3.10
CA GLU A 99 -9.66 -7.00 -4.10
C GLU A 99 -8.37 -6.46 -4.68
N ASP A 100 -7.40 -7.34 -4.84
CA ASP A 100 -6.20 -7.14 -5.65
C ASP A 100 -6.11 -8.25 -6.70
N LYS A 101 -5.02 -8.32 -7.47
CA LYS A 101 -4.85 -9.35 -8.53
C LYS A 101 -4.80 -10.78 -8.00
N GLU A 102 -4.50 -10.97 -6.73
CA GLU A 102 -4.25 -12.29 -6.15
C GLU A 102 -5.40 -12.76 -5.26
N GLN A 103 -6.11 -11.83 -4.63
CA GLN A 103 -7.11 -12.19 -3.62
C GLN A 103 -8.26 -11.18 -3.51
N SER A 104 -9.39 -11.68 -3.10
CA SER A 104 -10.57 -10.89 -2.70
C SER A 104 -10.85 -11.14 -1.21
N ILE A 105 -10.94 -10.07 -0.43
CA ILE A 105 -11.16 -10.13 1.01
C ILE A 105 -12.50 -9.49 1.33
N SER A 106 -13.36 -10.23 2.03
CA SER A 106 -14.62 -9.69 2.55
C SER A 106 -14.35 -8.78 3.74
N ILE A 107 -14.88 -7.57 3.68
CA ILE A 107 -14.78 -6.56 4.73
C ILE A 107 -16.07 -6.56 5.56
N PRO A 108 -16.01 -6.82 6.86
CA PRO A 108 -17.18 -6.79 7.72
C PRO A 108 -17.74 -5.36 7.81
N LEU A 109 -19.04 -5.23 7.58
CA LEU A 109 -19.76 -3.97 7.77
C LEU A 109 -20.04 -3.77 9.25
N LYS A 110 -19.46 -2.73 9.86
CA LYS A 110 -19.53 -2.49 11.32
C LYS A 110 -20.77 -1.74 11.75
N SER A 111 -21.39 -0.97 10.85
CA SER A 111 -22.63 -0.21 11.10
C SER A 111 -23.46 -0.10 9.83
N VAL A 112 -24.60 0.56 9.88
CA VAL A 112 -25.50 0.73 8.71
C VAL A 112 -24.90 1.57 7.59
N SER A 113 -23.93 2.44 7.90
CA SER A 113 -23.37 3.40 6.93
C SER A 113 -21.87 3.64 7.07
N LYS A 114 -21.17 2.95 7.98
CA LYS A 114 -19.74 3.16 8.23
C LYS A 114 -19.02 1.86 8.51
N THR A 115 -17.82 1.73 7.98
CA THR A 115 -16.90 0.65 8.33
C THR A 115 -15.45 1.13 8.22
N ASP A 116 -14.55 0.43 8.88
CA ASP A 116 -13.11 0.62 8.78
C ASP A 116 -12.41 -0.73 8.68
N PHE A 117 -11.29 -0.76 8.00
CA PHE A 117 -10.41 -1.93 7.90
C PHE A 117 -8.98 -1.49 7.60
N SER A 118 -8.03 -2.42 7.73
CA SER A 118 -6.63 -2.17 7.45
C SER A 118 -6.06 -3.21 6.50
N ARG A 119 -5.14 -2.79 5.64
CA ARG A 119 -4.44 -3.65 4.70
C ARG A 119 -2.96 -3.33 4.66
N GLN A 120 -2.09 -4.34 4.86
CA GLN A 120 -0.66 -4.20 4.60
C GLN A 120 -0.40 -4.29 3.10
N ILE A 121 0.38 -3.33 2.57
CA ILE A 121 0.73 -3.26 1.15
C ILE A 121 2.13 -3.81 0.94
N LYS A 122 2.23 -4.80 0.04
CA LYS A 122 3.49 -5.48 -0.32
C LYS A 122 3.77 -5.50 -1.81
N ALA A 123 2.85 -4.99 -2.63
CA ALA A 123 3.02 -4.95 -4.08
C ALA A 123 2.33 -3.73 -4.66
N SER A 124 2.88 -3.23 -5.77
CA SER A 124 2.21 -2.24 -6.61
C SER A 124 1.09 -2.88 -7.41
N GLY A 125 -0.02 -2.15 -7.60
CA GLY A 125 -1.13 -2.63 -8.41
C GLY A 125 -2.40 -1.84 -8.24
N GLU A 126 -3.44 -2.34 -8.90
CA GLU A 126 -4.80 -1.86 -8.71
C GLU A 126 -5.46 -2.63 -7.56
N TYR A 127 -6.09 -1.88 -6.67
CA TYR A 127 -6.86 -2.40 -5.53
C TYR A 127 -8.28 -1.87 -5.63
N ILE A 128 -9.24 -2.78 -5.68
CA ILE A 128 -10.62 -2.46 -5.98
C ILE A 128 -11.47 -2.66 -4.73
N LEU A 129 -12.30 -1.66 -4.39
CA LEU A 129 -13.42 -1.84 -3.49
C LEU A 129 -14.65 -2.16 -4.33
N SER A 130 -15.21 -3.34 -4.12
CA SER A 130 -16.46 -3.78 -4.72
C SER A 130 -17.52 -4.07 -3.66
N GLY A 131 -18.76 -3.87 -4.02
CA GLY A 131 -19.89 -4.06 -3.10
C GLY A 131 -21.07 -4.72 -3.73
N SER A 132 -21.87 -5.39 -2.89
CA SER A 132 -23.10 -6.08 -3.31
C SER A 132 -24.27 -5.70 -2.43
N ASN A 133 -25.46 -5.78 -3.01
CA ASN A 133 -26.74 -5.80 -2.32
C ASN A 133 -27.70 -6.77 -3.01
N ALA A 134 -28.96 -6.78 -2.62
CA ALA A 134 -29.98 -7.68 -3.20
C ALA A 134 -30.14 -7.55 -4.74
N TYR A 135 -29.69 -6.44 -5.35
CA TYR A 135 -29.89 -6.12 -6.77
C TYR A 135 -28.59 -6.11 -7.58
N PHE A 136 -27.45 -5.88 -6.94
CA PHE A 136 -26.14 -5.74 -7.58
C PHE A 136 -25.13 -6.68 -6.91
N SER A 137 -24.37 -7.40 -7.73
CA SER A 137 -23.32 -8.28 -7.27
C SER A 137 -21.96 -7.73 -7.69
N HIS A 138 -20.99 -7.65 -6.76
CA HIS A 138 -19.62 -7.23 -6.98
C HIS A 138 -19.45 -5.98 -7.85
N ARG A 139 -20.31 -4.96 -7.60
CA ARG A 139 -20.19 -3.69 -8.30
C ARG A 139 -18.92 -2.97 -7.84
N GLN A 140 -18.07 -2.58 -8.77
CA GLN A 140 -16.91 -1.74 -8.47
C GLN A 140 -17.37 -0.36 -7.95
N LEU A 141 -16.84 0.05 -6.81
CA LEU A 141 -17.20 1.28 -6.10
C LEU A 141 -16.05 2.28 -6.10
N LEU A 142 -14.84 1.83 -5.79
CA LEU A 142 -13.61 2.62 -5.85
C LEU A 142 -12.48 1.78 -6.44
N ASN A 143 -11.53 2.45 -7.07
CA ASN A 143 -10.29 1.85 -7.54
C ASN A 143 -9.12 2.67 -7.01
N PHE A 144 -8.17 2.01 -6.33
CA PHE A 144 -6.92 2.60 -5.87
C PHE A 144 -5.77 2.06 -6.72
N ASN A 145 -5.01 2.95 -7.31
CA ASN A 145 -3.76 2.61 -7.97
C ASN A 145 -2.62 2.83 -6.96
N ILE A 146 -2.03 1.75 -6.47
CA ILE A 146 -1.02 1.81 -5.41
C ILE A 146 0.36 1.52 -6.00
N ILE A 147 1.28 2.47 -5.83
CA ILE A 147 2.71 2.31 -6.11
C ILE A 147 3.39 1.98 -4.77
N CYS A 148 3.88 0.74 -4.68
CA CYS A 148 4.63 0.26 -3.53
C CYS A 148 6.13 0.48 -3.78
N ILE A 149 6.76 1.36 -2.99
CA ILE A 149 8.20 1.64 -3.07
C ILE A 149 8.92 0.59 -2.22
N SER A 150 9.79 -0.18 -2.87
CA SER A 150 10.62 -1.16 -2.17
C SER A 150 11.71 -0.45 -1.36
N ASP A 151 12.05 -1.04 -0.22
CA ASP A 151 13.24 -0.73 0.53
C ASP A 151 14.50 -1.19 -0.23
N LEU A 152 15.57 -0.43 -0.15
CA LEU A 152 16.82 -0.74 -0.83
C LEU A 152 17.78 -1.36 0.18
N TYR A 153 18.58 -2.32 -0.27
CA TYR A 153 19.63 -2.88 0.56
C TYR A 153 20.76 -1.86 0.78
N PRO A 154 21.39 -1.87 1.97
CA PRO A 154 22.50 -0.98 2.26
C PRO A 154 23.70 -1.26 1.36
N GLY A 155 24.38 -0.18 0.96
CA GLY A 155 25.62 -0.21 0.21
C GLY A 155 26.84 -0.02 1.10
N ILE A 156 27.93 -0.70 0.79
CA ILE A 156 29.22 -0.52 1.46
C ILE A 156 30.35 -0.41 0.45
N GLN A 157 31.24 0.56 0.66
CA GLN A 157 32.49 0.73 -0.10
C GLN A 157 33.64 0.77 0.89
N ILE A 158 34.70 -0.02 0.63
CA ILE A 158 35.88 -0.12 1.50
C ILE A 158 37.14 0.20 0.71
N THR A 159 38.00 0.98 1.34
CA THR A 159 39.40 1.19 0.91
C THR A 159 40.30 0.72 2.03
N GLU A 160 41.18 -0.22 1.69
CA GLU A 160 42.19 -0.74 2.61
C GLU A 160 43.53 -0.04 2.40
N ILE A 161 44.21 0.31 3.49
CA ILE A 161 45.52 0.92 3.52
C ILE A 161 46.38 0.08 4.46
N GLN A 162 47.39 -0.56 3.91
CA GLN A 162 48.33 -1.34 4.68
C GLN A 162 49.48 -0.42 5.19
N ASP A 163 49.85 -0.60 6.44
CA ASP A 163 50.99 0.12 7.02
C ASP A 163 52.31 -0.40 6.43
N SER A 164 53.09 0.48 5.83
CA SER A 164 54.35 0.14 5.20
C SER A 164 55.45 -0.24 6.21
N LEU A 165 55.29 0.13 7.47
CA LEU A 165 56.24 -0.18 8.56
C LEU A 165 55.82 -1.40 9.36
N LYS A 166 54.52 -1.69 9.43
CA LYS A 166 53.95 -2.79 10.18
C LYS A 166 52.96 -3.55 9.29
N ASN A 167 53.46 -4.49 8.51
CA ASN A 167 52.70 -5.23 7.51
C ASN A 167 51.48 -6.01 8.07
N SER A 168 51.43 -6.22 9.40
CA SER A 168 50.26 -6.90 10.03
C SER A 168 49.13 -5.95 10.40
N LEU A 169 49.35 -4.64 10.40
CA LEU A 169 48.34 -3.64 10.77
C LEU A 169 47.69 -3.07 9.52
N HIS A 170 46.41 -3.32 9.41
CA HIS A 170 45.58 -2.88 8.30
C HIS A 170 44.60 -1.79 8.77
N TYR A 171 44.49 -0.74 8.00
CA TYR A 171 43.56 0.35 8.20
C TYR A 171 42.49 0.31 7.11
N PHE A 172 41.26 0.45 7.50
CA PHE A 172 40.12 0.45 6.60
C PHE A 172 39.39 1.79 6.72
N TYR A 173 39.19 2.42 5.58
CA TYR A 173 38.26 3.53 5.41
C TYR A 173 37.06 3.03 4.63
N GLY A 174 35.87 3.22 5.15
CA GLY A 174 34.67 2.80 4.47
C GLY A 174 33.59 3.86 4.46
N VAL A 175 32.71 3.74 3.45
CA VAL A 175 31.47 4.53 3.34
C VAL A 175 30.31 3.55 3.25
N ILE A 176 29.32 3.74 4.11
CA ILE A 176 28.06 3.00 4.07
C ILE A 176 26.92 3.94 3.69
N THR A 177 25.98 3.44 2.90
CA THR A 177 24.81 4.19 2.39
C THR A 177 23.57 3.35 2.47
N ASP A 178 22.45 3.95 2.88
CA ASP A 178 21.13 3.35 2.94
C ASP A 178 20.05 4.43 2.89
N ASP A 179 18.79 4.07 2.57
CA ASP A 179 17.70 5.05 2.50
C ASP A 179 17.00 5.27 3.86
N TYR A 180 17.09 4.31 4.81
CA TYR A 180 16.47 4.42 6.14
C TYR A 180 17.42 4.18 7.32
N GLY A 181 18.71 4.01 7.06
CA GLY A 181 19.76 3.80 8.07
C GLY A 181 20.12 2.32 8.27
N PHE A 182 20.87 2.02 9.29
CA PHE A 182 21.55 0.74 9.47
C PHE A 182 21.19 0.11 10.83
N SER A 183 21.05 -1.23 10.89
CA SER A 183 20.97 -1.96 12.15
C SER A 183 22.33 -2.28 12.73
N ASP A 184 23.25 -2.83 11.92
CA ASP A 184 24.58 -3.26 12.33
C ASP A 184 25.64 -3.07 11.25
N LEU A 185 26.90 -2.88 11.69
CA LEU A 185 28.10 -2.89 10.84
C LEU A 185 29.15 -3.76 11.52
N CYS A 186 29.63 -4.77 10.80
CA CYS A 186 30.55 -5.76 11.32
C CYS A 186 31.79 -5.94 10.43
N PHE A 187 32.93 -6.19 11.06
CA PHE A 187 34.11 -6.78 10.43
C PHE A 187 34.15 -8.27 10.78
N ASN A 188 34.16 -9.11 9.77
CA ASN A 188 34.17 -10.56 9.91
C ASN A 188 35.52 -11.10 9.45
N TYR A 189 36.10 -12.05 10.20
CA TYR A 189 37.30 -12.76 9.76
C TYR A 189 37.25 -14.24 10.13
N SER A 190 38.01 -15.05 9.35
CA SER A 190 38.20 -16.49 9.62
C SER A 190 39.61 -16.92 9.28
N LEU A 191 40.10 -17.95 10.00
CA LEU A 191 41.43 -18.53 9.82
C LEU A 191 41.25 -19.89 9.12
N GLY A 192 41.62 -19.94 7.84
CA GLY A 192 41.45 -21.14 7.03
C GLY A 192 39.96 -21.59 7.00
N THR A 193 39.66 -22.80 7.56
CA THR A 193 38.31 -23.36 7.61
C THR A 193 37.60 -23.17 8.95
N ASP A 194 38.16 -22.33 9.85
CA ASP A 194 37.53 -22.08 11.15
C ASP A 194 36.23 -21.30 11.04
N SER A 195 35.50 -21.28 12.15
CA SER A 195 34.31 -20.42 12.26
C SER A 195 34.65 -18.95 12.16
N THR A 196 33.78 -18.19 11.51
CA THR A 196 33.92 -16.73 11.38
C THR A 196 33.78 -16.04 12.74
N VAL A 197 34.72 -15.15 13.03
CA VAL A 197 34.66 -14.24 14.19
C VAL A 197 34.09 -12.92 13.74
N VAL A 198 33.11 -12.40 14.50
CA VAL A 198 32.40 -11.16 14.19
C VAL A 198 32.88 -10.07 15.14
N VAL A 199 33.38 -8.97 14.60
CA VAL A 199 33.83 -7.79 15.35
C VAL A 199 32.93 -6.62 15.01
N PRO A 200 32.14 -6.06 15.97
CA PRO A 200 31.30 -4.91 15.70
C PRO A 200 32.13 -3.66 15.41
N VAL A 201 31.69 -2.90 14.40
CA VAL A 201 32.27 -1.62 14.01
C VAL A 201 31.35 -0.50 14.43
N SER A 202 31.89 0.56 15.02
CA SER A 202 31.09 1.70 15.49
C SER A 202 30.56 2.52 14.33
N PHE A 203 29.27 2.85 14.37
CA PHE A 203 28.55 3.69 13.41
C PHE A 203 27.39 4.45 14.09
N MET A 204 26.76 5.39 13.36
CA MET A 204 25.59 6.14 13.84
C MET A 204 24.33 5.61 13.13
N LYS A 205 23.37 5.09 13.89
CA LYS A 205 22.16 4.42 13.36
C LYS A 205 21.23 5.32 12.53
N ASN A 206 21.26 6.63 12.78
CA ASN A 206 20.27 7.58 12.21
C ASN A 206 20.80 8.35 10.99
N LEU A 207 21.89 7.92 10.38
CA LEU A 207 22.47 8.56 9.20
C LEU A 207 22.29 7.64 7.98
N ASN A 208 21.80 8.21 6.89
CA ASN A 208 21.64 7.49 5.62
C ASN A 208 22.94 7.32 4.83
N THR A 209 23.97 8.10 5.19
CA THR A 209 25.31 7.98 4.61
C THR A 209 26.32 8.39 5.66
N GLN A 210 27.33 7.56 5.87
CA GLN A 210 28.41 7.88 6.79
C GLN A 210 29.72 7.20 6.41
N GLU A 211 30.80 7.85 6.81
CA GLU A 211 32.14 7.31 6.78
C GLU A 211 32.46 6.60 8.09
N PHE A 212 33.27 5.55 8.00
CA PHE A 212 33.82 4.90 9.18
C PHE A 212 35.28 4.55 8.98
N TYR A 213 36.00 4.42 10.08
CA TYR A 213 37.39 4.03 10.13
C TYR A 213 37.51 2.83 11.05
N PHE A 214 38.24 1.83 10.60
CA PHE A 214 38.49 0.63 11.37
C PHE A 214 39.94 0.20 11.19
N SER A 215 40.59 -0.38 12.20
CA SER A 215 41.91 -0.97 12.09
C SER A 215 41.93 -2.34 12.75
N PHE A 216 42.67 -3.25 12.14
CA PHE A 216 42.83 -4.59 12.66
C PHE A 216 44.30 -5.03 12.52
N ASP A 217 44.87 -5.58 13.64
CA ASP A 217 46.22 -6.08 13.66
C ASP A 217 46.25 -7.60 13.55
N PHE A 218 46.64 -8.10 12.41
CA PHE A 218 46.77 -9.54 12.15
C PHE A 218 48.00 -10.18 12.79
N ALA A 219 48.84 -9.42 13.57
CA ALA A 219 50.06 -9.93 14.18
C ALA A 219 49.84 -11.11 15.14
N GLU A 220 48.69 -11.18 15.78
CA GLU A 220 48.29 -12.28 16.69
C GLU A 220 48.20 -13.65 15.98
N PHE A 221 48.04 -13.65 14.67
CA PHE A 221 47.96 -14.87 13.84
C PHE A 221 49.32 -15.23 13.21
N ALA A 222 50.35 -14.41 13.40
CA ALA A 222 51.68 -14.68 12.90
C ALA A 222 52.30 -15.90 13.60
N GLY A 223 52.67 -16.92 12.83
CA GLY A 223 53.25 -18.15 13.36
C GLY A 223 52.24 -19.27 13.65
N THR A 224 50.99 -19.08 13.28
CA THR A 224 50.01 -20.20 13.22
C THR A 224 50.29 -21.04 11.96
N ASP A 225 49.95 -22.34 12.00
CA ASP A 225 50.05 -23.23 10.82
C ASP A 225 49.03 -22.88 9.72
N LYS A 226 48.15 -21.90 9.97
CA LYS A 226 47.14 -21.40 9.05
C LYS A 226 47.69 -20.29 8.20
N THR A 227 47.73 -20.50 6.90
CA THR A 227 48.38 -19.62 5.93
C THR A 227 47.46 -18.61 5.28
N GLU A 228 46.14 -18.70 5.55
CA GLU A 228 45.16 -17.86 4.90
C GLU A 228 44.19 -17.27 5.93
N ILE A 229 43.99 -15.96 5.85
CA ILE A 229 42.98 -15.20 6.62
C ILE A 229 42.01 -14.60 5.64
N ASN A 230 40.76 -14.98 5.75
CA ASN A 230 39.66 -14.37 4.99
C ASN A 230 38.95 -13.35 5.87
N TYR A 231 38.71 -12.16 5.36
CA TYR A 231 37.97 -11.13 6.07
C TYR A 231 37.09 -10.32 5.10
N TYR A 232 35.99 -9.77 5.66
CA TYR A 232 35.06 -8.92 4.94
C TYR A 232 34.29 -8.03 5.91
N PHE A 233 33.75 -6.95 5.38
CA PHE A 233 32.79 -6.12 6.11
C PHE A 233 31.38 -6.47 5.69
N GLU A 234 30.46 -6.35 6.63
CA GLU A 234 29.05 -6.60 6.41
C GLU A 234 28.24 -5.49 7.09
N VAL A 235 27.31 -4.90 6.34
CA VAL A 235 26.37 -3.90 6.81
C VAL A 235 24.97 -4.47 6.72
N PHE A 236 24.18 -4.26 7.75
CA PHE A 236 22.84 -4.79 7.85
C PHE A 236 21.81 -3.66 7.80
N ASP A 237 20.74 -3.93 7.09
CA ASP A 237 19.54 -3.13 7.01
C ASP A 237 18.77 -3.11 8.34
N ASN A 238 17.78 -2.21 8.47
CA ASN A 238 16.94 -2.04 9.66
C ASN A 238 15.90 -3.14 9.85
#